data_59911f523f9ddf1f67f552cd445dfc50
#
_entry.id   59911f523f9ddf1f67f552cd445dfc50
#
_cell.length_a   1.000
_cell.length_b   1.000
_cell.length_c   1.000
_cell.angle_alpha   90.00
_cell.angle_beta   90.00
_cell.angle_gamma   90.00
#
_symmetry.space_group_name_H-M   'P 1'
#
loop_
_entity.id
_entity.type
_entity.pdbx_description
1 polymer ?
#
loop_
_entity_poly.entity_id
_entity_poly.type
_entity_poly.pdbx_seq_one_letter_code
_entity_poly.pdbx_strand_id
1 'polypeptide(L)'
;MTKMKMRMHWRIAWPYILTLALMLAAWLIVLPLIEQYASQKAIIGGSPADLTVVHNAAILIALVGLVIGLGANLIYSNRYVDDLKTLTEAAKELGEGKYQKIDLPPMPNSIREMRELNDALQKTALQIEDQINALSKERAMLSAVLGQMTDGVMIADDTGRVQLLNRAAEKLFKTTEADALGRSVVEIMRHHALVELWEETRDGPAKTITMEMGAMHKFLQVVGIPLGEELPGRSMLLFQDLTQTHHLETVRRDFISNISHELRTPMAGLKAISETLLDGALEDPAAARNFVVRMDSEVDNLSQMVSQLLELSRIESGRSNFSFRRVEPWDLIRKPSERMVLQAERVGLTLSYDCPPDMPQVFADPERISQVFINLIHNAIKFTPNGGYIHVTAFQDGQMVVFKISDNGVGIPHKDLTRIFERFYKADRARSGGGTGLGLSICKHMVDAHGGKIWVESEENAGSSFFFSLPMVRADA
;
A
#
# COMPACT_ATOMS: atom_id res chain seq x y z
N MET A 1 -25.94 13.71 52.39
CA MET A 1 -25.12 12.69 53.10
C MET A 1 -25.65 12.35 54.49
N THR A 2 -26.09 13.26 55.31
CA THR A 2 -26.54 13.01 56.74
C THR A 2 -27.80 12.18 56.86
N LYS A 3 -28.81 12.37 56.00
CA LYS A 3 -30.09 11.56 56.01
C LYS A 3 -29.88 10.11 55.56
N MET A 4 -28.88 9.84 54.75
CA MET A 4 -28.58 8.49 54.23
C MET A 4 -27.83 7.64 55.24
N LYS A 5 -26.87 8.21 55.98
CA LYS A 5 -26.19 7.54 57.11
C LYS A 5 -27.16 7.10 58.23
N MET A 6 -28.12 7.97 58.54
CA MET A 6 -29.10 7.68 59.58
C MET A 6 -30.06 6.53 59.22
N ARG A 7 -30.39 6.37 57.93
CA ARG A 7 -31.26 5.24 57.46
C ARG A 7 -30.54 3.89 57.47
N MET A 8 -29.24 3.87 57.12
CA MET A 8 -28.43 2.64 57.12
C MET A 8 -28.23 2.08 58.53
N HIS A 9 -27.89 2.94 59.52
CA HIS A 9 -27.78 2.54 60.92
C HIS A 9 -29.07 1.98 61.48
N TRP A 10 -30.24 2.57 61.11
CA TRP A 10 -31.56 2.06 61.54
C TRP A 10 -31.91 0.68 60.94
N ARG A 11 -31.56 0.42 59.70
CA ARG A 11 -31.83 -0.88 59.07
C ARG A 11 -30.96 -2.01 59.59
N ILE A 12 -29.75 -1.74 59.96
CA ILE A 12 -28.83 -2.70 60.61
C ILE A 12 -29.25 -2.92 62.06
N ALA A 13 -29.68 -1.87 62.75
CA ALA A 13 -30.10 -1.92 64.18
C ALA A 13 -31.52 -2.49 64.34
N TRP A 14 -32.39 -2.41 63.33
CA TRP A 14 -33.81 -2.81 63.43
C TRP A 14 -34.05 -4.29 63.85
N PRO A 15 -33.33 -5.30 63.31
CA PRO A 15 -33.45 -6.66 63.82
C PRO A 15 -33.09 -6.80 65.29
N TYR A 16 -32.07 -6.06 65.76
CA TYR A 16 -31.72 -6.05 67.17
C TYR A 16 -32.77 -5.35 68.03
N ILE A 17 -33.31 -4.24 67.57
CA ILE A 17 -34.35 -3.52 68.22
C ILE A 17 -35.64 -4.36 68.28
N LEU A 18 -35.98 -5.05 67.17
CA LEU A 18 -37.15 -5.91 67.07
C LEU A 18 -37.04 -7.12 68.02
N THR A 19 -35.85 -7.78 68.07
CA THR A 19 -35.63 -8.90 69.02
C THR A 19 -35.68 -8.44 70.48
N LEU A 20 -35.10 -7.27 70.77
CA LEU A 20 -35.17 -6.68 72.09
C LEU A 20 -36.61 -6.29 72.49
N ALA A 21 -37.35 -5.70 71.54
CA ALA A 21 -38.74 -5.31 71.74
C ALA A 21 -39.69 -6.53 71.95
N LEU A 22 -39.44 -7.59 71.17
CA LEU A 22 -40.19 -8.86 71.31
C LEU A 22 -39.90 -9.52 72.65
N MET A 23 -38.63 -9.50 73.12
CA MET A 23 -38.25 -9.97 74.44
C MET A 23 -38.92 -9.18 75.55
N LEU A 24 -38.90 -7.85 75.39
CA LEU A 24 -39.52 -6.96 76.35
C LEU A 24 -41.06 -7.16 76.39
N ALA A 25 -41.70 -7.30 75.25
CA ALA A 25 -43.11 -7.59 75.11
C ALA A 25 -43.47 -8.96 75.74
N ALA A 26 -42.66 -9.99 75.41
CA ALA A 26 -42.83 -11.30 76.06
C ALA A 26 -42.75 -11.24 77.55
N TRP A 27 -41.75 -10.49 78.06
CA TRP A 27 -41.54 -10.29 79.53
C TRP A 27 -42.69 -9.51 80.09
N LEU A 28 -43.19 -8.44 79.50
CA LEU A 28 -44.36 -7.65 79.95
C LEU A 28 -45.67 -8.43 79.97
N ILE A 29 -45.86 -9.42 79.13
CA ILE A 29 -47.00 -10.26 79.06
C ILE A 29 -46.88 -11.41 80.07
N VAL A 30 -45.71 -12.01 80.18
CA VAL A 30 -45.49 -13.19 81.04
C VAL A 30 -45.43 -12.83 82.52
N LEU A 31 -44.83 -11.65 82.84
CA LEU A 31 -44.69 -11.21 84.23
C LEU A 31 -46.03 -11.04 84.94
N PRO A 32 -47.04 -10.29 84.38
CA PRO A 32 -48.36 -10.18 85.03
C PRO A 32 -49.15 -11.48 85.09
N LEU A 33 -48.94 -12.35 84.09
CA LEU A 33 -49.56 -13.70 84.12
C LEU A 33 -48.99 -14.56 85.24
N ILE A 34 -47.70 -14.47 85.47
CA ILE A 34 -47.04 -15.12 86.67
C ILE A 34 -47.53 -14.55 87.97
N GLU A 35 -47.62 -13.21 88.09
CA GLU A 35 -48.12 -12.54 89.26
C GLU A 35 -49.60 -12.87 89.49
N GLN A 36 -50.44 -12.87 88.44
CA GLN A 36 -51.85 -13.22 88.61
C GLN A 36 -52.06 -14.70 88.96
N TYR A 37 -51.30 -15.60 88.36
CA TYR A 37 -51.27 -17.02 88.71
C TYR A 37 -50.78 -17.27 90.14
N ALA A 38 -49.69 -16.55 90.57
CA ALA A 38 -49.16 -16.62 91.89
C ALA A 38 -50.18 -16.12 92.93
N SER A 39 -50.84 -14.99 92.69
CA SER A 39 -51.86 -14.42 93.59
C SER A 39 -53.08 -15.32 93.67
N GLN A 40 -53.50 -15.89 92.56
CA GLN A 40 -54.68 -16.79 92.51
C GLN A 40 -54.42 -18.14 93.25
N LYS A 41 -53.20 -18.68 93.14
CA LYS A 41 -52.79 -19.88 93.90
C LYS A 41 -52.48 -19.66 95.35
N ALA A 42 -51.94 -18.47 95.70
CA ALA A 42 -51.76 -18.09 97.15
C ALA A 42 -53.10 -18.07 97.88
N ILE A 43 -54.23 -17.80 97.23
CA ILE A 43 -55.57 -17.82 97.84
C ILE A 43 -56.07 -19.25 97.99
N ILE A 44 -55.62 -20.24 97.22
CA ILE A 44 -56.11 -21.65 97.17
C ILE A 44 -55.21 -22.63 97.97
N GLY A 45 -54.10 -22.13 98.69
CA GLY A 45 -53.25 -23.00 99.49
C GLY A 45 -52.28 -23.86 98.72
N GLY A 46 -51.84 -23.39 97.52
CA GLY A 46 -50.90 -24.09 96.65
C GLY A 46 -49.46 -24.17 97.20
N SER A 47 -48.76 -25.25 96.90
CA SER A 47 -47.42 -25.50 97.37
C SER A 47 -46.38 -24.58 96.68
N PRO A 48 -45.22 -24.24 97.35
CA PRO A 48 -44.13 -23.38 96.72
C PRO A 48 -43.54 -24.02 95.46
N ALA A 49 -43.69 -25.34 95.26
CA ALA A 49 -43.18 -26.05 94.05
C ALA A 49 -43.86 -25.64 92.69
N ASP A 50 -45.13 -25.19 92.76
CA ASP A 50 -45.85 -24.77 91.54
C ASP A 50 -45.42 -23.42 91.04
N LEU A 51 -44.92 -22.52 91.89
CA LEU A 51 -44.43 -21.23 91.51
C LEU A 51 -43.05 -21.38 90.79
N THR A 52 -42.25 -22.34 91.23
CA THR A 52 -40.94 -22.63 90.55
C THR A 52 -41.11 -23.20 89.12
N VAL A 53 -42.17 -24.00 88.90
CA VAL A 53 -42.47 -24.54 87.56
C VAL A 53 -42.85 -23.43 86.55
N VAL A 54 -43.72 -22.51 86.97
CA VAL A 54 -44.08 -21.34 86.08
C VAL A 54 -42.92 -20.40 85.88
N HIS A 55 -42.11 -20.13 86.89
CA HIS A 55 -40.94 -19.34 86.78
C HIS A 55 -39.91 -19.98 85.81
N ASN A 56 -39.63 -21.26 85.96
CA ASN A 56 -38.74 -22.01 85.06
C ASN A 56 -39.26 -22.09 83.63
N ALA A 57 -40.58 -22.21 83.41
CA ALA A 57 -41.25 -22.19 82.06
C ALA A 57 -41.02 -20.80 81.40
N ALA A 58 -41.17 -19.71 82.15
CA ALA A 58 -40.95 -18.35 81.63
C ALA A 58 -39.49 -18.08 81.27
N ILE A 59 -38.58 -18.57 82.13
CA ILE A 59 -37.14 -18.52 81.75
C ILE A 59 -36.82 -19.31 80.52
N LEU A 60 -37.42 -20.51 80.39
CA LEU A 60 -37.20 -21.35 79.19
C LEU A 60 -37.73 -20.66 77.89
N ILE A 61 -38.93 -20.08 77.92
CA ILE A 61 -39.50 -19.32 76.85
C ILE A 61 -38.63 -18.12 76.47
N ALA A 62 -38.13 -17.39 77.44
CA ALA A 62 -37.22 -16.27 77.20
C ALA A 62 -35.91 -16.74 76.61
N LEU A 63 -35.34 -17.85 77.06
CA LEU A 63 -34.13 -18.46 76.51
C LEU A 63 -34.30 -18.95 75.10
N VAL A 64 -35.41 -19.59 74.80
CA VAL A 64 -35.75 -20.02 73.42
C VAL A 64 -35.91 -18.80 72.51
N GLY A 65 -36.61 -17.76 72.95
CA GLY A 65 -36.74 -16.51 72.18
C GLY A 65 -35.38 -15.84 71.91
N LEU A 66 -34.47 -15.85 72.92
CA LEU A 66 -33.11 -15.36 72.77
C LEU A 66 -32.32 -16.15 71.70
N VAL A 67 -32.36 -17.47 71.77
CA VAL A 67 -31.66 -18.33 70.82
C VAL A 67 -32.20 -18.14 69.41
N ILE A 68 -33.50 -18.06 69.23
CA ILE A 68 -34.14 -17.80 67.93
C ILE A 68 -33.74 -16.40 67.38
N GLY A 69 -33.77 -15.39 68.23
CA GLY A 69 -33.41 -14.02 67.86
C GLY A 69 -31.93 -13.88 67.53
N LEU A 70 -31.04 -14.53 68.28
CA LEU A 70 -29.61 -14.59 67.99
C LEU A 70 -29.31 -15.35 66.66
N GLY A 71 -30.00 -16.49 66.45
CA GLY A 71 -29.88 -17.29 65.23
C GLY A 71 -30.33 -16.50 63.99
N ALA A 72 -31.50 -15.86 64.07
CA ALA A 72 -32.00 -15.02 62.98
C ALA A 72 -31.07 -13.87 62.65
N ASN A 73 -30.50 -13.26 63.69
CA ASN A 73 -29.55 -12.14 63.57
C ASN A 73 -28.20 -12.55 62.96
N LEU A 74 -27.69 -13.72 63.37
CA LEU A 74 -26.46 -14.27 62.75
C LEU A 74 -26.66 -14.59 61.29
N ILE A 75 -27.79 -15.18 60.91
CA ILE A 75 -28.10 -15.47 59.50
C ILE A 75 -28.19 -14.17 58.69
N TYR A 76 -28.82 -13.14 59.24
CA TYR A 76 -29.00 -11.86 58.58
C TYR A 76 -27.67 -11.12 58.44
N SER A 77 -26.82 -11.09 59.52
CA SER A 77 -25.53 -10.49 59.53
C SER A 77 -24.54 -11.13 58.55
N ASN A 78 -24.49 -12.47 58.53
CA ASN A 78 -23.60 -13.20 57.59
C ASN A 78 -23.91 -12.88 56.15
N ARG A 79 -25.18 -12.75 55.78
CA ARG A 79 -25.59 -12.40 54.46
C ARG A 79 -25.08 -11.03 53.99
N TYR A 80 -25.08 -10.02 54.83
CA TYR A 80 -24.53 -8.72 54.53
C TYR A 80 -23.00 -8.73 54.40
N VAL A 81 -22.34 -9.55 55.21
CA VAL A 81 -20.88 -9.70 55.12
C VAL A 81 -20.48 -10.35 53.77
N ASP A 82 -21.24 -11.34 53.33
CA ASP A 82 -20.98 -12.03 52.05
C ASP A 82 -21.25 -11.11 50.86
N ASP A 83 -22.36 -10.36 50.85
CA ASP A 83 -22.63 -9.35 49.83
C ASP A 83 -21.52 -8.27 49.74
N LEU A 84 -21.06 -7.82 50.93
CA LEU A 84 -19.98 -6.83 50.99
C LEU A 84 -18.64 -7.38 50.50
N LYS A 85 -18.32 -8.65 50.81
CA LYS A 85 -17.13 -9.32 50.27
C LYS A 85 -17.16 -9.42 48.77
N THR A 86 -18.30 -9.85 48.18
CA THR A 86 -18.46 -9.95 46.74
C THR A 86 -18.24 -8.60 46.06
N LEU A 87 -18.81 -7.51 46.58
CA LEU A 87 -18.59 -6.16 46.06
C LEU A 87 -17.14 -5.68 46.22
N THR A 88 -16.49 -6.07 47.32
CA THR A 88 -15.09 -5.70 47.57
C THR A 88 -14.15 -6.45 46.61
N GLU A 89 -14.39 -7.74 46.40
CA GLU A 89 -13.63 -8.55 45.46
C GLU A 89 -13.78 -8.02 44.05
N ALA A 90 -15.01 -7.70 43.60
CA ALA A 90 -15.27 -7.10 42.30
C ALA A 90 -14.58 -5.73 42.12
N ALA A 91 -14.61 -4.87 43.16
CA ALA A 91 -13.90 -3.60 43.12
C ALA A 91 -12.38 -3.77 43.05
N LYS A 92 -11.82 -4.80 43.72
CA LYS A 92 -10.40 -5.14 43.67
C LYS A 92 -10.02 -5.66 42.25
N GLU A 93 -10.83 -6.56 41.66
CA GLU A 93 -10.62 -7.06 40.31
C GLU A 93 -10.65 -5.94 39.25
N LEU A 94 -11.56 -4.96 39.42
CA LEU A 94 -11.59 -3.74 38.61
C LEU A 94 -10.26 -2.96 38.75
N GLY A 95 -9.77 -2.80 39.95
CA GLY A 95 -8.48 -2.13 40.21
C GLY A 95 -7.25 -2.87 39.65
N GLU A 96 -7.35 -4.20 39.53
CA GLU A 96 -6.29 -5.06 38.96
C GLU A 96 -6.37 -5.14 37.41
N GLY A 97 -7.33 -4.48 36.79
CA GLY A 97 -7.47 -4.46 35.31
C GLY A 97 -8.19 -5.68 34.71
N LYS A 98 -8.91 -6.45 35.52
CA LYS A 98 -9.65 -7.64 35.08
C LYS A 98 -11.10 -7.31 34.72
N TYR A 99 -11.31 -6.41 33.77
CA TYR A 99 -12.64 -5.86 33.44
C TYR A 99 -13.60 -6.87 32.78
N GLN A 100 -13.10 -7.84 32.03
CA GLN A 100 -13.91 -8.78 31.23
C GLN A 100 -14.57 -9.91 32.04
N LYS A 101 -14.28 -10.04 33.32
CA LYS A 101 -14.76 -11.14 34.16
C LYS A 101 -15.69 -10.71 35.30
N ILE A 102 -16.06 -9.43 35.38
CA ILE A 102 -16.90 -8.94 36.46
C ILE A 102 -18.37 -9.17 36.10
N ASP A 103 -18.83 -10.40 36.35
CA ASP A 103 -20.23 -10.72 36.37
C ASP A 103 -20.77 -10.63 37.80
N LEU A 104 -21.24 -9.44 38.16
CA LEU A 104 -21.81 -9.19 39.50
C LEU A 104 -23.18 -9.82 39.56
N PRO A 105 -23.40 -10.80 40.46
CA PRO A 105 -24.71 -11.45 40.55
C PRO A 105 -25.79 -10.45 41.01
N PRO A 106 -27.02 -10.59 40.52
CA PRO A 106 -28.11 -9.76 41.00
C PRO A 106 -28.35 -9.98 42.48
N MET A 107 -28.43 -8.91 43.26
CA MET A 107 -28.60 -8.93 44.72
C MET A 107 -30.04 -8.54 45.12
N PRO A 108 -31.07 -9.33 44.76
CA PRO A 108 -32.48 -8.93 44.92
C PRO A 108 -32.92 -8.81 46.40
N ASN A 109 -32.23 -9.53 47.30
CA ASN A 109 -32.56 -9.57 48.71
C ASN A 109 -31.62 -8.70 49.59
N SER A 110 -30.73 -7.97 48.96
CA SER A 110 -29.82 -7.03 49.68
C SER A 110 -30.51 -5.71 49.97
N ILE A 111 -29.91 -4.93 50.91
CA ILE A 111 -30.38 -3.58 51.18
C ILE A 111 -30.24 -2.70 49.93
N ARG A 112 -31.06 -1.66 49.84
CA ARG A 112 -31.12 -0.77 48.67
C ARG A 112 -29.75 -0.16 48.35
N GLU A 113 -28.99 0.22 49.35
CA GLU A 113 -27.68 0.84 49.23
C GLU A 113 -26.64 -0.10 48.62
N MET A 114 -26.69 -1.41 48.93
CA MET A 114 -25.83 -2.43 48.31
C MET A 114 -26.19 -2.69 46.85
N ARG A 115 -27.46 -2.69 46.54
CA ARG A 115 -27.92 -2.80 45.13
C ARG A 115 -27.48 -1.60 44.32
N GLU A 116 -27.65 -0.38 44.83
CA GLU A 116 -27.20 0.84 44.18
C GLU A 116 -25.66 0.83 43.95
N LEU A 117 -24.90 0.29 44.91
CA LEU A 117 -23.45 0.12 44.77
C LEU A 117 -23.10 -0.96 43.70
N ASN A 118 -23.80 -2.09 43.71
CA ASN A 118 -23.68 -3.17 42.73
C ASN A 118 -23.89 -2.63 41.33
N ASP A 119 -25.03 -1.94 41.10
CA ASP A 119 -25.38 -1.35 39.82
C ASP A 119 -24.37 -0.28 39.37
N ALA A 120 -23.88 0.51 40.29
CA ALA A 120 -22.84 1.52 39.98
C ALA A 120 -21.50 0.88 39.60
N LEU A 121 -21.07 -0.18 40.29
CA LEU A 121 -19.85 -0.92 39.97
C LEU A 121 -19.99 -1.62 38.59
N GLN A 122 -21.12 -2.29 38.32
CA GLN A 122 -21.37 -2.93 37.06
C GLN A 122 -21.38 -1.93 35.92
N LYS A 123 -22.04 -0.78 36.08
CA LYS A 123 -22.04 0.30 35.09
C LYS A 123 -20.63 0.84 34.82
N THR A 124 -19.83 1.02 35.86
CA THR A 124 -18.44 1.49 35.73
C THR A 124 -17.57 0.46 35.01
N ALA A 125 -17.74 -0.84 35.32
CA ALA A 125 -17.02 -1.91 34.64
C ALA A 125 -17.31 -1.92 33.12
N LEU A 126 -18.60 -1.85 32.75
CA LEU A 126 -19.01 -1.76 31.34
C LEU A 126 -18.45 -0.51 30.62
N GLN A 127 -18.47 0.64 31.29
CA GLN A 127 -17.92 1.87 30.72
C GLN A 127 -16.40 1.77 30.48
N ILE A 128 -15.66 1.17 31.41
CA ILE A 128 -14.22 0.95 31.25
C ILE A 128 -13.96 -0.04 30.10
N GLU A 129 -14.71 -1.13 30.01
CA GLU A 129 -14.60 -2.10 28.93
C GLU A 129 -14.86 -1.45 27.56
N ASP A 130 -15.93 -0.65 27.45
CA ASP A 130 -16.23 0.09 26.22
C ASP A 130 -15.12 1.07 25.82
N GLN A 131 -14.55 1.79 26.79
CA GLN A 131 -13.45 2.72 26.54
C GLN A 131 -12.18 1.99 26.08
N ILE A 132 -11.82 0.87 26.71
CA ILE A 132 -10.66 0.06 26.31
C ILE A 132 -10.86 -0.51 24.91
N ASN A 133 -12.06 -1.02 24.61
CA ASN A 133 -12.40 -1.53 23.29
C ASN A 133 -12.35 -0.42 22.23
N ALA A 134 -12.83 0.78 22.53
CA ALA A 134 -12.75 1.93 21.64
C ALA A 134 -11.31 2.33 21.36
N LEU A 135 -10.47 2.48 22.41
CA LEU A 135 -9.04 2.78 22.27
C LEU A 135 -8.29 1.70 21.50
N SER A 136 -8.61 0.43 21.75
CA SER A 136 -7.99 -0.69 21.00
C SER A 136 -8.34 -0.66 19.52
N LYS A 137 -9.59 -0.36 19.18
CA LYS A 137 -10.03 -0.19 17.78
C LYS A 137 -9.35 1.00 17.11
N GLU A 138 -9.27 2.14 17.80
CA GLU A 138 -8.59 3.33 17.29
C GLU A 138 -7.11 3.07 17.03
N ARG A 139 -6.42 2.44 17.99
CA ARG A 139 -5.01 2.03 17.83
C ARG A 139 -4.82 1.06 16.67
N ALA A 140 -5.70 0.06 16.53
CA ALA A 140 -5.64 -0.89 15.43
C ALA A 140 -5.87 -0.20 14.08
N MET A 141 -6.80 0.76 14.00
CA MET A 141 -7.06 1.55 12.81
C MET A 141 -5.84 2.40 12.42
N LEU A 142 -5.24 3.13 13.36
CA LEU A 142 -4.03 3.93 13.11
C LEU A 142 -2.87 3.05 12.65
N SER A 143 -2.66 1.91 13.30
CA SER A 143 -1.63 0.94 12.91
C SER A 143 -1.86 0.38 11.49
N ALA A 144 -3.11 0.08 11.15
CA ALA A 144 -3.47 -0.39 9.81
C ALA A 144 -3.23 0.69 8.74
N VAL A 145 -3.59 1.95 9.02
CA VAL A 145 -3.34 3.07 8.11
C VAL A 145 -1.85 3.25 7.87
N LEU A 146 -1.04 3.34 8.94
CA LEU A 146 0.41 3.48 8.85
C LEU A 146 1.06 2.28 8.14
N GLY A 147 0.55 1.07 8.36
CA GLY A 147 1.07 -0.16 7.74
C GLY A 147 0.75 -0.28 6.24
N GLN A 148 -0.34 0.35 5.76
CA GLN A 148 -0.75 0.34 4.36
C GLN A 148 -0.23 1.56 3.57
N MET A 149 0.35 2.56 4.23
CA MET A 149 0.97 3.68 3.54
C MET A 149 2.12 3.21 2.65
N THR A 150 2.17 3.75 1.43
CA THR A 150 3.27 3.54 0.48
C THR A 150 4.50 4.35 0.84
N ASP A 151 4.28 5.51 1.47
CA ASP A 151 5.33 6.40 1.90
C ASP A 151 5.90 5.95 3.24
N GLY A 152 7.22 6.01 3.37
CA GLY A 152 7.91 5.71 4.62
C GLY A 152 7.66 6.79 5.67
N VAL A 153 7.34 6.39 6.89
CA VAL A 153 7.18 7.29 8.04
C VAL A 153 8.13 6.87 9.15
N MET A 154 8.90 7.81 9.66
CA MET A 154 9.75 7.66 10.84
C MET A 154 9.45 8.81 11.79
N ILE A 155 9.26 8.52 13.07
CA ILE A 155 9.15 9.52 14.13
C ILE A 155 10.34 9.33 15.07
N ALA A 156 11.00 10.41 15.40
CA ALA A 156 12.10 10.45 16.35
C ALA A 156 11.86 11.51 17.43
N ASP A 157 12.43 11.29 18.61
CA ASP A 157 12.41 12.26 19.70
C ASP A 157 13.55 13.30 19.55
N ASP A 158 13.61 14.25 20.47
CA ASP A 158 14.60 15.32 20.53
C ASP A 158 16.05 14.82 20.67
N THR A 159 16.23 13.60 21.20
CA THR A 159 17.54 12.93 21.34
C THR A 159 17.92 12.15 20.07
N GLY A 160 17.05 12.10 19.06
CA GLY A 160 17.25 11.35 17.82
C GLY A 160 16.98 9.86 17.96
N ARG A 161 16.20 9.42 18.95
CA ARG A 161 15.80 8.03 19.06
C ARG A 161 14.51 7.78 18.32
N VAL A 162 14.49 6.73 17.49
CA VAL A 162 13.33 6.32 16.71
C VAL A 162 12.22 5.82 17.66
N GLN A 163 11.03 6.37 17.51
CA GLN A 163 9.83 6.02 18.27
C GLN A 163 8.77 5.30 17.46
N LEU A 164 8.81 5.48 16.13
CA LEU A 164 7.92 4.81 15.20
C LEU A 164 8.62 4.63 13.86
N LEU A 165 8.42 3.48 13.25
CA LEU A 165 8.86 3.18 11.90
C LEU A 165 7.77 2.36 11.21
N ASN A 166 7.12 2.91 10.17
CA ASN A 166 6.10 2.17 9.46
C ASN A 166 6.69 1.14 8.49
N ARG A 167 5.85 0.23 7.98
CA ARG A 167 6.25 -0.86 7.09
C ARG A 167 6.98 -0.41 5.80
N ALA A 168 6.63 0.75 5.25
CA ALA A 168 7.30 1.29 4.07
C ALA A 168 8.73 1.75 4.39
N ALA A 169 8.94 2.41 5.55
CA ALA A 169 10.26 2.79 6.02
C ALA A 169 11.11 1.58 6.44
N GLU A 170 10.51 0.51 7.01
CA GLU A 170 11.23 -0.75 7.28
C GLU A 170 11.86 -1.32 6.00
N LYS A 171 11.09 -1.36 4.90
CA LYS A 171 11.58 -1.83 3.60
C LYS A 171 12.66 -0.91 3.03
N LEU A 172 12.50 0.41 3.22
CA LEU A 172 13.45 1.40 2.73
C LEU A 172 14.81 1.25 3.42
N PHE A 173 14.83 1.12 4.76
CA PHE A 173 16.05 1.02 5.55
C PHE A 173 16.51 -0.42 5.81
N LYS A 174 15.77 -1.42 5.33
CA LYS A 174 16.04 -2.86 5.53
C LYS A 174 16.22 -3.23 7.02
N THR A 175 15.33 -2.71 7.85
CA THR A 175 15.26 -2.95 9.30
C THR A 175 13.82 -3.18 9.71
N THR A 176 13.57 -3.74 10.89
CA THR A 176 12.21 -3.86 11.43
C THR A 176 11.94 -2.74 12.43
N GLU A 177 10.66 -2.40 12.65
CA GLU A 177 10.29 -1.42 13.68
C GLU A 177 10.87 -1.83 15.05
N ALA A 178 10.75 -3.10 15.40
CA ALA A 178 11.25 -3.63 16.68
C ALA A 178 12.77 -3.44 16.86
N ASP A 179 13.55 -3.57 15.78
CA ASP A 179 15.00 -3.36 15.81
C ASP A 179 15.38 -1.88 15.75
N ALA A 180 14.52 -1.03 15.20
CA ALA A 180 14.76 0.41 15.06
C ALA A 180 14.36 1.22 16.31
N LEU A 181 13.34 0.77 17.04
CA LEU A 181 12.84 1.47 18.22
C LEU A 181 13.95 1.73 19.25
N GLY A 182 14.09 2.98 19.68
CA GLY A 182 15.10 3.44 20.64
C GLY A 182 16.51 3.58 20.09
N ARG A 183 16.78 3.16 18.82
CA ARG A 183 18.06 3.42 18.16
C ARG A 183 18.14 4.84 17.62
N SER A 184 19.36 5.29 17.36
CA SER A 184 19.59 6.59 16.76
C SER A 184 19.16 6.64 15.29
N VAL A 185 18.53 7.74 14.88
CA VAL A 185 18.22 8.02 13.46
C VAL A 185 19.46 7.92 12.58
N VAL A 186 20.64 8.29 13.10
CA VAL A 186 21.92 8.19 12.38
C VAL A 186 22.25 6.74 12.03
N GLU A 187 22.05 5.81 12.96
CA GLU A 187 22.32 4.38 12.76
C GLU A 187 21.38 3.75 11.71
N ILE A 188 20.12 4.22 11.67
CA ILE A 188 19.09 3.69 10.77
C ILE A 188 19.24 4.30 9.37
N MET A 189 19.33 5.63 9.28
CA MET A 189 19.33 6.32 7.99
C MET A 189 20.66 6.18 7.25
N ARG A 190 21.78 6.18 7.96
CA ARG A 190 23.17 6.03 7.42
C ARG A 190 23.44 6.93 6.22
N HIS A 191 22.84 8.10 6.19
CA HIS A 191 22.98 9.07 5.10
C HIS A 191 23.05 10.49 5.65
N HIS A 192 24.13 11.22 5.35
CA HIS A 192 24.40 12.54 5.90
C HIS A 192 23.23 13.54 5.70
N ALA A 193 22.75 13.68 4.47
CA ALA A 193 21.69 14.63 4.15
C ALA A 193 20.35 14.34 4.89
N LEU A 194 20.06 13.07 5.24
CA LEU A 194 18.88 12.72 6.02
C LEU A 194 19.06 13.10 7.49
N VAL A 195 20.26 12.93 8.01
CA VAL A 195 20.59 13.31 9.40
C VAL A 195 20.54 14.83 9.54
N GLU A 196 21.15 15.54 8.60
CA GLU A 196 21.12 17.01 8.54
C GLU A 196 19.68 17.53 8.44
N LEU A 197 18.84 16.94 7.58
CA LEU A 197 17.42 17.28 7.50
C LEU A 197 16.72 17.10 8.84
N TRP A 198 16.97 15.98 9.53
CA TRP A 198 16.38 15.72 10.84
C TRP A 198 16.84 16.76 11.87
N GLU A 199 18.12 17.08 11.94
CA GLU A 199 18.68 18.09 12.87
C GLU A 199 18.07 19.47 12.63
N GLU A 200 17.97 19.90 11.38
CA GLU A 200 17.37 21.17 11.01
C GLU A 200 15.87 21.24 11.30
N THR A 201 15.15 20.11 11.12
CA THR A 201 13.72 20.01 11.37
C THR A 201 13.39 19.98 12.87
N ARG A 202 14.25 19.36 13.68
CA ARG A 202 14.07 19.24 15.13
C ARG A 202 13.89 20.61 15.79
N ASP A 203 14.72 21.58 15.38
CA ASP A 203 14.79 22.91 16.01
C ASP A 203 14.21 24.01 15.09
N GLY A 204 13.66 23.66 13.93
CA GLY A 204 13.24 24.59 12.88
C GLY A 204 11.86 24.29 12.25
N PRO A 205 11.52 24.98 11.17
CA PRO A 205 10.29 24.73 10.40
C PRO A 205 10.39 23.42 9.60
N ALA A 206 9.25 22.98 9.07
CA ALA A 206 9.21 21.85 8.13
C ALA A 206 10.12 22.12 6.91
N LYS A 207 10.92 21.13 6.53
CA LYS A 207 11.89 21.23 5.42
C LYS A 207 11.76 20.03 4.51
N THR A 208 11.98 20.24 3.21
CA THR A 208 11.92 19.21 2.19
C THR A 208 13.26 19.13 1.47
N ILE A 209 13.76 17.92 1.29
CA ILE A 209 14.91 17.65 0.41
C ILE A 209 14.55 16.59 -0.62
N THR A 210 15.21 16.61 -1.76
CA THR A 210 15.12 15.58 -2.78
C THR A 210 16.51 15.02 -3.01
N MET A 211 16.64 13.69 -3.02
CA MET A 211 17.94 13.05 -3.10
C MET A 211 17.90 11.71 -3.79
N GLU A 212 19.02 11.29 -4.35
CA GLU A 212 19.21 9.94 -4.87
C GLU A 212 19.93 9.08 -3.83
N MET A 213 19.31 7.97 -3.46
CA MET A 213 19.95 6.93 -2.65
C MET A 213 20.68 5.94 -3.57
N GLY A 214 21.94 6.26 -3.92
CA GLY A 214 22.71 5.51 -4.90
C GLY A 214 22.84 4.00 -4.62
N ALA A 215 22.94 3.60 -3.35
CA ALA A 215 22.99 2.19 -2.95
C ALA A 215 21.68 1.42 -3.24
N MET A 216 20.56 2.11 -3.42
CA MET A 216 19.25 1.52 -3.67
C MET A 216 18.67 1.89 -5.04
N HIS A 217 19.37 2.72 -5.82
CA HIS A 217 18.88 3.32 -7.07
C HIS A 217 17.49 3.95 -6.94
N LYS A 218 17.22 4.59 -5.80
CA LYS A 218 15.95 5.22 -5.47
C LYS A 218 16.08 6.73 -5.43
N PHE A 219 15.12 7.41 -6.02
CA PHE A 219 14.98 8.86 -5.95
C PHE A 219 13.91 9.20 -4.92
N LEU A 220 14.31 9.79 -3.80
CA LEU A 220 13.43 10.06 -2.67
C LEU A 220 13.20 11.56 -2.51
N GLN A 221 11.96 11.92 -2.21
CA GLN A 221 11.62 13.18 -1.56
C GLN A 221 11.44 12.91 -0.07
N VAL A 222 12.14 13.65 0.77
CA VAL A 222 12.04 13.51 2.22
C VAL A 222 11.60 14.84 2.81
N VAL A 223 10.53 14.75 3.61
CA VAL A 223 9.95 15.91 4.30
C VAL A 223 10.15 15.71 5.79
N GLY A 224 10.87 16.62 6.42
CA GLY A 224 10.98 16.72 7.87
C GLY A 224 9.92 17.66 8.42
N ILE A 225 9.16 17.23 9.41
CA ILE A 225 8.04 17.98 10.01
C ILE A 225 8.19 17.93 11.53
N PRO A 226 8.33 19.07 12.22
CA PRO A 226 8.25 19.11 13.68
C PRO A 226 6.81 18.84 14.12
N LEU A 227 6.59 17.99 15.11
CA LEU A 227 5.24 17.61 15.54
C LEU A 227 4.61 18.63 16.54
N GLY A 228 5.29 19.75 16.80
CA GLY A 228 4.74 20.92 17.49
C GLY A 228 4.24 20.67 18.91
N GLU A 229 3.17 21.37 19.27
CA GLU A 229 2.60 21.37 20.61
C GLU A 229 1.94 20.05 21.01
N GLU A 230 1.45 19.27 20.04
CA GLU A 230 0.77 17.99 20.31
C GLU A 230 1.74 16.89 20.77
N LEU A 231 2.96 16.88 20.23
CA LEU A 231 4.03 15.94 20.56
C LEU A 231 5.36 16.69 20.70
N PRO A 232 5.54 17.46 21.80
CA PRO A 232 6.70 18.32 21.94
C PRO A 232 8.01 17.54 21.93
N GLY A 233 9.03 18.09 21.26
CA GLY A 233 10.34 17.47 21.13
C GLY A 233 10.39 16.28 20.15
N ARG A 234 9.37 16.08 19.32
CA ARG A 234 9.35 15.02 18.29
C ARG A 234 9.31 15.60 16.90
N SER A 235 9.97 14.90 15.99
CA SER A 235 9.94 15.20 14.57
C SER A 235 9.53 13.97 13.76
N MET A 236 8.81 14.19 12.67
CA MET A 236 8.43 13.18 11.71
C MET A 236 9.22 13.37 10.42
N LEU A 237 9.73 12.29 9.89
CA LEU A 237 10.33 12.21 8.56
C LEU A 237 9.43 11.37 7.66
N LEU A 238 8.99 11.98 6.56
CA LEU A 238 8.19 11.32 5.53
C LEU A 238 9.07 11.06 4.31
N PHE A 239 9.15 9.81 3.86
CA PHE A 239 9.97 9.35 2.73
C PHE A 239 9.06 8.95 1.57
N GLN A 240 9.05 9.73 0.51
CA GLN A 240 8.27 9.46 -0.70
C GLN A 240 9.19 8.95 -1.80
N ASP A 241 8.88 7.79 -2.38
CA ASP A 241 9.63 7.19 -3.49
C ASP A 241 9.15 7.81 -4.83
N LEU A 242 9.95 8.70 -5.37
CA LEU A 242 9.69 9.36 -6.65
C LEU A 242 10.46 8.72 -7.83
N THR A 243 11.01 7.53 -7.65
CA THR A 243 11.88 6.89 -8.65
C THR A 243 11.21 6.76 -10.02
N GLN A 244 9.94 6.31 -10.05
CA GLN A 244 9.20 6.20 -11.31
C GLN A 244 8.94 7.57 -11.95
N THR A 245 8.50 8.54 -11.15
CA THR A 245 8.21 9.89 -11.65
C THR A 245 9.46 10.55 -12.21
N HIS A 246 10.56 10.48 -11.45
CA HIS A 246 11.86 11.02 -11.88
C HIS A 246 12.38 10.32 -13.14
N HIS A 247 12.24 8.99 -13.22
CA HIS A 247 12.60 8.25 -14.43
C HIS A 247 11.80 8.71 -15.65
N LEU A 248 10.48 8.86 -15.51
CA LEU A 248 9.62 9.37 -16.59
C LEU A 248 9.99 10.80 -17.02
N GLU A 249 10.30 11.68 -16.06
CA GLU A 249 10.73 13.04 -16.33
C GLU A 249 12.09 13.06 -17.06
N THR A 250 13.03 12.20 -16.64
CA THR A 250 14.33 12.07 -17.28
C THR A 250 14.20 11.59 -18.72
N VAL A 251 13.43 10.52 -18.94
CA VAL A 251 13.17 10.00 -20.29
C VAL A 251 12.49 11.06 -21.17
N ARG A 252 11.56 11.86 -20.62
CA ARG A 252 10.92 12.96 -21.35
C ARG A 252 11.91 14.09 -21.68
N ARG A 253 12.77 14.45 -20.75
CA ARG A 253 13.78 15.49 -20.96
C ARG A 253 14.79 15.07 -22.03
N ASP A 254 15.29 13.83 -21.95
CA ASP A 254 16.20 13.26 -22.92
C ASP A 254 15.55 13.17 -24.31
N PHE A 255 14.27 12.81 -24.38
CA PHE A 255 13.50 12.81 -25.63
C PHE A 255 13.47 14.19 -26.28
N ILE A 256 13.10 15.26 -25.54
CA ILE A 256 13.07 16.64 -26.06
C ILE A 256 14.47 17.10 -26.51
N SER A 257 15.50 16.81 -25.71
CA SER A 257 16.90 17.15 -26.03
C SER A 257 17.33 16.48 -27.34
N ASN A 258 17.07 15.19 -27.48
CA ASN A 258 17.42 14.41 -28.66
C ASN A 258 16.68 14.90 -29.93
N ILE A 259 15.38 15.21 -29.83
CA ILE A 259 14.63 15.85 -30.92
C ILE A 259 15.33 17.13 -31.38
N SER A 260 15.68 18.00 -30.43
CA SER A 260 16.29 19.28 -30.73
C SER A 260 17.64 19.11 -31.43
N HIS A 261 18.43 18.12 -31.03
CA HIS A 261 19.71 17.80 -31.68
C HIS A 261 19.53 17.20 -33.07
N GLU A 262 18.64 16.23 -33.24
CA GLU A 262 18.40 15.55 -34.52
C GLU A 262 17.74 16.48 -35.57
N LEU A 263 16.98 17.50 -35.16
CA LEU A 263 16.46 18.54 -36.04
C LEU A 263 17.50 19.60 -36.39
N ARG A 264 18.40 19.97 -35.47
CA ARG A 264 19.38 21.03 -35.68
C ARG A 264 20.41 20.67 -36.78
N THR A 265 20.79 19.40 -36.83
CA THR A 265 21.82 18.93 -37.81
C THR A 265 21.38 19.11 -39.27
N PRO A 266 20.21 18.58 -39.73
CA PRO A 266 19.75 18.78 -41.10
C PRO A 266 19.43 20.25 -41.40
N MET A 267 18.90 21.01 -40.43
CA MET A 267 18.67 22.44 -40.61
C MET A 267 19.97 23.21 -40.84
N ALA A 268 21.03 22.88 -40.10
CA ALA A 268 22.35 23.49 -40.33
C ALA A 268 22.93 23.10 -41.72
N GLY A 269 22.73 21.83 -42.13
CA GLY A 269 23.10 21.37 -43.46
C GLY A 269 22.38 22.12 -44.60
N LEU A 270 21.07 22.27 -44.47
CA LEU A 270 20.25 23.05 -45.43
C LEU A 270 20.73 24.51 -45.48
N LYS A 271 21.01 25.12 -44.34
CA LYS A 271 21.51 26.50 -44.29
C LYS A 271 22.86 26.62 -44.98
N ALA A 272 23.82 25.72 -44.72
CA ALA A 272 25.16 25.73 -45.32
C ALA A 272 25.04 25.54 -46.85
N ILE A 273 24.18 24.62 -47.37
CA ILE A 273 23.96 24.45 -48.81
C ILE A 273 23.38 25.74 -49.41
N SER A 274 22.41 26.37 -48.73
CA SER A 274 21.81 27.63 -49.20
C SER A 274 22.85 28.76 -49.24
N GLU A 275 23.69 28.90 -48.26
CA GLU A 275 24.80 29.88 -48.23
C GLU A 275 25.78 29.59 -49.36
N THR A 276 26.18 28.34 -49.59
CA THR A 276 27.11 27.97 -50.67
C THR A 276 26.50 28.29 -52.04
N LEU A 277 25.21 28.07 -52.25
CA LEU A 277 24.53 28.44 -53.49
C LEU A 277 24.53 29.94 -53.74
N LEU A 278 24.29 30.74 -52.69
CA LEU A 278 24.28 32.20 -52.73
C LEU A 278 25.69 32.78 -52.97
N ASP A 279 26.74 32.12 -52.43
CA ASP A 279 28.14 32.52 -52.54
C ASP A 279 28.79 32.19 -53.91
N GLY A 280 27.97 31.81 -54.91
CA GLY A 280 28.45 31.67 -56.28
C GLY A 280 28.28 30.29 -56.89
N ALA A 281 27.90 29.24 -56.12
CA ALA A 281 27.65 27.92 -56.70
C ALA A 281 26.47 27.88 -57.63
N LEU A 282 25.59 28.88 -57.68
CA LEU A 282 24.52 29.05 -58.67
C LEU A 282 25.06 29.33 -60.07
N GLU A 283 26.27 29.85 -60.24
CA GLU A 283 26.91 30.12 -61.52
C GLU A 283 27.37 28.84 -62.26
N ASP A 284 27.57 27.73 -61.50
CA ASP A 284 27.84 26.41 -62.05
C ASP A 284 26.58 25.56 -62.07
N PRO A 285 25.93 25.33 -63.25
CA PRO A 285 24.68 24.56 -63.32
C PRO A 285 24.77 23.12 -62.84
N ALA A 286 25.97 22.49 -62.89
CA ALA A 286 26.17 21.13 -62.45
C ALA A 286 26.26 21.07 -60.90
N ALA A 287 27.00 21.99 -60.31
CA ALA A 287 27.13 22.14 -58.87
C ALA A 287 25.77 22.55 -58.27
N ALA A 288 25.11 23.56 -58.84
CA ALA A 288 23.80 24.03 -58.38
C ALA A 288 22.78 22.89 -58.33
N ARG A 289 22.70 22.07 -59.41
CA ARG A 289 21.80 20.91 -59.45
C ARG A 289 22.08 19.91 -58.35
N ASN A 290 23.36 19.61 -58.08
CA ASN A 290 23.77 18.70 -57.02
C ASN A 290 23.39 19.21 -55.63
N PHE A 291 23.54 20.51 -55.36
CA PHE A 291 23.15 21.13 -54.11
C PHE A 291 21.64 21.14 -53.92
N VAL A 292 20.85 21.44 -54.97
CA VAL A 292 19.39 21.38 -54.91
C VAL A 292 18.90 19.94 -54.63
N VAL A 293 19.47 18.91 -55.30
CA VAL A 293 19.14 17.51 -55.03
C VAL A 293 19.49 17.14 -53.55
N ARG A 294 20.58 17.63 -53.03
CA ARG A 294 20.93 17.41 -51.61
C ARG A 294 19.96 18.13 -50.68
N MET A 295 19.52 19.36 -50.98
CA MET A 295 18.51 20.06 -50.20
C MET A 295 17.18 19.31 -50.19
N ASP A 296 16.73 18.84 -51.37
CA ASP A 296 15.50 18.05 -51.50
C ASP A 296 15.55 16.78 -50.65
N SER A 297 16.65 16.04 -50.70
CA SER A 297 16.89 14.87 -49.84
C SER A 297 16.85 15.20 -48.34
N GLU A 298 17.37 16.36 -47.92
CA GLU A 298 17.40 16.76 -46.52
C GLU A 298 16.02 17.21 -46.04
N VAL A 299 15.23 17.85 -46.91
CA VAL A 299 13.82 18.18 -46.63
C VAL A 299 12.98 16.90 -46.47
N ASP A 300 13.18 15.90 -47.32
CA ASP A 300 12.52 14.61 -47.23
C ASP A 300 12.86 13.89 -45.92
N ASN A 301 14.14 13.91 -45.51
CA ASN A 301 14.59 13.36 -44.22
C ASN A 301 13.92 14.04 -43.03
N LEU A 302 13.80 15.38 -43.06
CA LEU A 302 13.10 16.15 -42.04
C LEU A 302 11.61 15.82 -41.95
N SER A 303 10.96 15.74 -43.14
CA SER A 303 9.53 15.41 -43.27
C SER A 303 9.23 14.02 -42.71
N GLN A 304 10.09 13.05 -43.03
CA GLN A 304 10.03 11.70 -42.47
C GLN A 304 10.19 11.69 -40.94
N MET A 305 11.17 12.45 -40.44
CA MET A 305 11.41 12.55 -38.98
C MET A 305 10.20 13.14 -38.24
N VAL A 306 9.62 14.23 -38.76
CA VAL A 306 8.42 14.85 -38.18
C VAL A 306 7.25 13.86 -38.19
N SER A 307 7.04 13.13 -39.29
CA SER A 307 5.99 12.13 -39.39
C SER A 307 6.17 11.01 -38.36
N GLN A 308 7.39 10.52 -38.19
CA GLN A 308 7.72 9.49 -37.18
C GLN A 308 7.50 9.99 -35.75
N LEU A 309 7.84 11.25 -35.45
CA LEU A 309 7.60 11.86 -34.12
C LEU A 309 6.11 11.99 -33.82
N LEU A 310 5.32 12.43 -34.81
CA LEU A 310 3.86 12.54 -34.67
C LEU A 310 3.23 11.16 -34.46
N GLU A 311 3.69 10.15 -35.19
CA GLU A 311 3.24 8.78 -35.05
C GLU A 311 3.54 8.23 -33.65
N LEU A 312 4.80 8.37 -33.19
CA LEU A 312 5.20 7.96 -31.84
C LEU A 312 4.35 8.65 -30.77
N SER A 313 4.14 9.97 -30.89
CA SER A 313 3.31 10.74 -29.95
C SER A 313 1.85 10.24 -29.90
N ARG A 314 1.27 9.88 -31.06
CA ARG A 314 -0.10 9.32 -31.13
C ARG A 314 -0.18 7.95 -30.45
N ILE A 315 0.81 7.08 -30.66
CA ILE A 315 0.86 5.74 -30.07
C ILE A 315 0.99 5.87 -28.53
N GLU A 316 1.91 6.70 -28.04
CA GLU A 316 2.17 6.89 -26.60
C GLU A 316 0.99 7.52 -25.85
N SER A 317 0.25 8.43 -26.53
CA SER A 317 -0.94 9.05 -25.92
C SER A 317 -2.18 8.13 -25.91
N GLY A 318 -2.07 6.90 -26.42
CA GLY A 318 -3.20 5.98 -26.56
C GLY A 318 -4.26 6.45 -27.58
N ARG A 319 -3.94 7.48 -28.38
CA ARG A 319 -4.87 8.06 -29.38
C ARG A 319 -4.74 7.41 -30.75
N SER A 320 -3.92 6.39 -30.90
CA SER A 320 -3.84 5.62 -32.16
C SER A 320 -5.07 4.73 -32.27
N ASN A 321 -5.92 5.00 -33.23
CA ASN A 321 -7.00 4.11 -33.60
C ASN A 321 -6.43 2.98 -34.47
N PHE A 322 -6.27 1.80 -33.86
CA PHE A 322 -5.86 0.59 -34.56
C PHE A 322 -7.10 -0.10 -35.19
N SER A 323 -6.99 -0.51 -36.44
CA SER A 323 -8.05 -1.22 -37.16
C SER A 323 -7.76 -2.73 -37.14
N PHE A 324 -7.95 -3.35 -36.00
CA PHE A 324 -7.69 -4.78 -35.85
C PHE A 324 -8.65 -5.63 -36.63
N ARG A 325 -8.11 -6.60 -37.40
CA ARG A 325 -8.88 -7.61 -38.10
C ARG A 325 -8.13 -8.93 -38.21
N ARG A 326 -8.82 -9.98 -38.64
CA ARG A 326 -8.20 -11.26 -38.98
C ARG A 326 -7.41 -11.12 -40.23
N VAL A 327 -6.13 -11.51 -40.26
CA VAL A 327 -5.23 -11.38 -41.40
C VAL A 327 -4.40 -12.65 -41.54
N GLU A 328 -4.24 -13.09 -42.79
CA GLU A 328 -3.33 -14.16 -43.13
C GLU A 328 -1.87 -13.70 -42.99
N PRO A 329 -0.98 -14.45 -42.32
CA PRO A 329 0.42 -14.11 -42.19
C PRO A 329 1.11 -13.92 -43.56
N TRP A 330 0.72 -14.68 -44.56
CA TRP A 330 1.20 -14.53 -45.92
C TRP A 330 0.97 -13.11 -46.48
N ASP A 331 -0.22 -12.55 -46.32
CA ASP A 331 -0.53 -11.19 -46.80
C ASP A 331 0.30 -10.10 -46.05
N LEU A 332 0.62 -10.33 -44.79
CA LEU A 332 1.45 -9.42 -44.02
C LEU A 332 2.91 -9.44 -44.48
N ILE A 333 3.43 -10.58 -44.92
CA ILE A 333 4.78 -10.72 -45.44
C ILE A 333 4.86 -10.24 -46.91
N ARG A 334 3.97 -10.72 -47.77
CA ARG A 334 4.04 -10.52 -49.20
C ARG A 334 4.02 -9.05 -49.60
N LYS A 335 2.98 -8.30 -49.18
CA LYS A 335 2.77 -6.90 -49.63
C LYS A 335 3.95 -5.98 -49.32
N PRO A 336 4.48 -5.91 -48.08
CA PRO A 336 5.65 -5.06 -47.79
C PRO A 336 6.92 -5.57 -48.46
N SER A 337 7.12 -6.89 -48.58
CA SER A 337 8.30 -7.44 -49.25
C SER A 337 8.33 -7.09 -50.75
N GLU A 338 7.21 -7.27 -51.48
CA GLU A 338 7.09 -6.86 -52.88
C GLU A 338 7.44 -5.38 -53.10
N ARG A 339 7.02 -4.50 -52.22
CA ARG A 339 7.37 -3.05 -52.27
C ARG A 339 8.85 -2.79 -52.11
N MET A 340 9.56 -3.63 -51.38
CA MET A 340 10.99 -3.42 -51.03
C MET A 340 11.94 -4.16 -51.99
N VAL A 341 11.46 -5.12 -52.83
CA VAL A 341 12.29 -5.88 -53.78
C VAL A 341 13.08 -4.95 -54.70
N LEU A 342 12.41 -4.01 -55.38
CA LEU A 342 13.10 -3.07 -56.26
C LEU A 342 14.14 -2.21 -55.56
N GLN A 343 13.90 -1.86 -54.31
CA GLN A 343 14.86 -1.08 -53.53
C GLN A 343 16.08 -1.93 -53.17
N ALA A 344 15.91 -3.18 -52.80
CA ALA A 344 16.98 -4.14 -52.55
C ALA A 344 17.81 -4.39 -53.81
N GLU A 345 17.16 -4.64 -54.96
CA GLU A 345 17.83 -4.86 -56.27
C GLU A 345 18.67 -3.67 -56.67
N ARG A 346 18.20 -2.43 -56.48
CA ARG A 346 18.94 -1.19 -56.81
C ARG A 346 20.28 -1.08 -56.11
N VAL A 347 20.40 -1.68 -54.90
CA VAL A 347 21.65 -1.70 -54.13
C VAL A 347 22.38 -3.05 -54.23
N GLY A 348 21.96 -3.91 -55.17
CA GLY A 348 22.58 -5.19 -55.44
C GLY A 348 22.35 -6.27 -54.41
N LEU A 349 21.20 -6.23 -53.71
CA LEU A 349 20.80 -7.23 -52.69
C LEU A 349 19.73 -8.14 -53.21
N THR A 350 19.70 -9.38 -52.72
CA THR A 350 18.62 -10.35 -53.01
C THR A 350 17.65 -10.36 -51.83
N LEU A 351 16.37 -9.99 -52.07
CA LEU A 351 15.29 -10.09 -51.08
C LEU A 351 14.39 -11.27 -51.44
N SER A 352 14.31 -12.25 -50.55
CA SER A 352 13.40 -13.40 -50.66
C SER A 352 12.44 -13.43 -49.47
N TYR A 353 11.24 -14.00 -49.72
CA TYR A 353 10.24 -14.16 -48.66
C TYR A 353 9.40 -15.41 -48.90
N ASP A 354 9.04 -16.07 -47.80
CA ASP A 354 8.18 -17.25 -47.79
C ASP A 354 7.30 -17.27 -46.53
N CYS A 355 6.27 -18.07 -46.57
CA CYS A 355 5.42 -18.34 -45.40
C CYS A 355 4.87 -19.75 -45.54
N PRO A 356 4.96 -20.60 -44.52
CA PRO A 356 4.33 -21.92 -44.55
C PRO A 356 2.83 -21.83 -44.87
N PRO A 357 2.27 -22.73 -45.67
CA PRO A 357 0.89 -22.60 -46.17
C PRO A 357 -0.19 -22.72 -45.08
N ASP A 358 0.10 -23.43 -43.99
CA ASP A 358 -0.89 -23.74 -42.93
C ASP A 358 -0.73 -22.84 -41.68
N MET A 359 -0.25 -21.60 -41.89
CA MET A 359 -0.08 -20.66 -40.79
C MET A 359 -1.42 -20.13 -40.26
N PRO A 360 -1.65 -20.13 -38.95
CA PRO A 360 -2.88 -19.60 -38.36
C PRO A 360 -3.01 -18.08 -38.58
N GLN A 361 -4.25 -17.62 -38.74
CA GLN A 361 -4.54 -16.18 -38.82
C GLN A 361 -4.15 -15.45 -37.53
N VAL A 362 -3.71 -14.20 -37.71
CA VAL A 362 -3.40 -13.30 -36.63
C VAL A 362 -4.44 -12.17 -36.52
N PHE A 363 -4.62 -11.63 -35.32
CA PHE A 363 -5.48 -10.47 -35.10
C PHE A 363 -4.61 -9.21 -35.03
N ALA A 364 -4.64 -8.43 -36.16
CA ALA A 364 -3.72 -7.31 -36.31
C ALA A 364 -4.31 -6.19 -37.17
N ASP A 365 -3.73 -5.01 -37.07
CA ASP A 365 -3.88 -3.93 -38.06
C ASP A 365 -2.83 -4.11 -39.15
N PRO A 366 -3.25 -4.50 -40.36
CA PRO A 366 -2.30 -4.86 -41.44
C PRO A 366 -1.50 -3.67 -41.94
N GLU A 367 -2.02 -2.45 -41.87
CA GLU A 367 -1.29 -1.26 -42.28
C GLU A 367 -0.14 -0.95 -41.31
N ARG A 368 -0.39 -1.04 -40.02
CA ARG A 368 0.62 -0.84 -39.00
C ARG A 368 1.68 -1.94 -38.98
N ILE A 369 1.28 -3.17 -39.14
CA ILE A 369 2.23 -4.29 -39.26
C ILE A 369 3.03 -4.22 -40.55
N SER A 370 2.42 -3.79 -41.68
CA SER A 370 3.17 -3.53 -42.92
C SER A 370 4.27 -2.47 -42.68
N GLN A 371 4.01 -1.43 -41.88
CA GLN A 371 5.01 -0.44 -41.48
C GLN A 371 6.17 -1.06 -40.73
N VAL A 372 5.88 -1.99 -39.80
CA VAL A 372 6.91 -2.74 -39.06
C VAL A 372 7.81 -3.50 -40.02
N PHE A 373 7.25 -4.25 -40.98
CA PHE A 373 8.02 -4.96 -42.00
C PHE A 373 8.88 -4.01 -42.83
N ILE A 374 8.29 -2.92 -43.33
CA ILE A 374 9.01 -1.94 -44.16
C ILE A 374 10.20 -1.37 -43.37
N ASN A 375 10.03 -1.00 -42.10
CA ASN A 375 11.11 -0.46 -41.25
C ASN A 375 12.23 -1.50 -41.03
N LEU A 376 11.87 -2.76 -40.79
CA LEU A 376 12.84 -3.83 -40.55
C LEU A 376 13.59 -4.20 -41.82
N ILE A 377 12.87 -4.35 -42.94
CA ILE A 377 13.46 -4.66 -44.27
C ILE A 377 14.36 -3.49 -44.75
N HIS A 378 13.93 -2.24 -44.54
CA HIS A 378 14.73 -1.07 -44.87
C HIS A 378 16.03 -1.04 -44.06
N ASN A 379 15.99 -1.38 -42.76
CA ASN A 379 17.20 -1.52 -41.96
C ASN A 379 18.12 -2.63 -42.49
N ALA A 380 17.56 -3.78 -42.82
CA ALA A 380 18.33 -4.87 -43.46
C ALA A 380 19.01 -4.42 -44.74
N ILE A 381 18.28 -3.73 -45.68
CA ILE A 381 18.86 -3.17 -46.93
C ILE A 381 20.00 -2.20 -46.61
N LYS A 382 19.84 -1.33 -45.62
CA LYS A 382 20.81 -0.31 -45.25
C LYS A 382 22.11 -0.87 -44.72
N PHE A 383 22.04 -1.98 -43.95
CA PHE A 383 23.21 -2.52 -43.23
C PHE A 383 23.78 -3.80 -43.88
N THR A 384 23.23 -4.23 -44.99
CA THR A 384 23.77 -5.35 -45.77
C THR A 384 24.62 -4.83 -46.93
N PRO A 385 25.87 -5.28 -47.07
CA PRO A 385 26.74 -4.89 -48.18
C PRO A 385 26.22 -5.46 -49.53
N ASN A 386 26.60 -4.84 -50.63
CA ASN A 386 26.27 -5.28 -51.96
C ASN A 386 26.63 -6.77 -52.16
N GLY A 387 25.76 -7.53 -52.86
CA GLY A 387 25.89 -8.98 -53.00
C GLY A 387 25.31 -9.80 -51.84
N GLY A 388 24.81 -9.14 -50.80
CA GLY A 388 24.18 -9.81 -49.65
C GLY A 388 22.73 -10.23 -49.93
N TYR A 389 22.13 -10.88 -48.95
CA TYR A 389 20.76 -11.35 -48.99
C TYR A 389 19.94 -10.99 -47.78
N ILE A 390 18.63 -10.84 -47.98
CA ILE A 390 17.63 -10.60 -46.94
C ILE A 390 16.55 -11.66 -47.15
N HIS A 391 16.14 -12.30 -46.05
CA HIS A 391 15.10 -13.31 -46.05
C HIS A 391 14.01 -13.03 -45.03
N VAL A 392 12.75 -13.05 -45.43
CA VAL A 392 11.57 -12.81 -44.61
C VAL A 392 10.73 -14.07 -44.51
N THR A 393 10.45 -14.56 -43.31
CA THR A 393 9.66 -15.77 -43.10
C THR A 393 8.81 -15.68 -41.83
N ALA A 394 7.90 -16.65 -41.65
CA ALA A 394 7.12 -16.80 -40.42
C ALA A 394 7.10 -18.25 -39.95
N PHE A 395 6.90 -18.42 -38.65
CA PHE A 395 6.68 -19.73 -38.04
C PHE A 395 5.77 -19.60 -36.83
N GLN A 396 5.15 -20.71 -36.42
CA GLN A 396 4.31 -20.76 -35.26
C GLN A 396 5.15 -21.08 -34.02
N ASP A 397 4.95 -20.34 -32.94
CA ASP A 397 5.49 -20.60 -31.63
C ASP A 397 4.38 -20.51 -30.56
N GLY A 398 3.94 -21.67 -30.09
CA GLY A 398 2.82 -21.76 -29.13
C GLY A 398 1.54 -21.14 -29.69
N GLN A 399 1.05 -20.10 -29.05
CA GLN A 399 -0.15 -19.32 -29.47
C GLN A 399 0.19 -18.04 -30.24
N MET A 400 1.41 -17.92 -30.71
CA MET A 400 1.89 -16.76 -31.45
C MET A 400 2.36 -17.17 -32.85
N VAL A 401 2.21 -16.26 -33.77
CA VAL A 401 2.91 -16.31 -35.07
C VAL A 401 4.12 -15.40 -34.96
N VAL A 402 5.30 -15.95 -35.19
CA VAL A 402 6.56 -15.22 -35.16
C VAL A 402 7.02 -14.94 -36.56
N PHE A 403 7.28 -13.68 -36.86
CA PHE A 403 7.85 -13.21 -38.12
C PHE A 403 9.34 -12.96 -37.93
N LYS A 404 10.14 -13.39 -38.90
CA LYS A 404 11.59 -13.27 -38.91
C LYS A 404 12.07 -12.54 -40.13
N ILE A 405 12.90 -11.54 -39.98
CA ILE A 405 13.64 -10.83 -41.03
C ILE A 405 15.12 -11.04 -40.80
N SER A 406 15.79 -11.78 -41.66
CA SER A 406 17.23 -12.11 -41.52
C SER A 406 18.01 -11.43 -42.64
N ASP A 407 19.20 -10.92 -42.29
CA ASP A 407 20.19 -10.39 -43.21
C ASP A 407 21.57 -10.99 -42.92
N ASN A 408 22.45 -10.98 -43.92
CA ASN A 408 23.86 -11.31 -43.78
C ASN A 408 24.75 -10.05 -43.75
N GLY A 409 24.26 -9.00 -43.13
CA GLY A 409 24.92 -7.70 -43.07
C GLY A 409 26.02 -7.63 -42.02
N VAL A 410 26.37 -6.41 -41.61
CA VAL A 410 27.47 -6.13 -40.66
C VAL A 410 27.17 -6.57 -39.23
N GLY A 411 25.93 -6.97 -38.94
CA GLY A 411 25.52 -7.37 -37.59
C GLY A 411 25.53 -6.23 -36.57
N ILE A 412 25.20 -6.57 -35.33
CA ILE A 412 25.05 -5.63 -34.21
C ILE A 412 25.95 -6.08 -33.06
N PRO A 413 26.80 -5.20 -32.52
CA PRO A 413 27.62 -5.52 -31.35
C PRO A 413 26.77 -5.89 -30.14
N HIS A 414 27.18 -6.88 -29.37
CA HIS A 414 26.41 -7.41 -28.21
C HIS A 414 26.02 -6.32 -27.19
N LYS A 415 26.87 -5.33 -26.97
CA LYS A 415 26.61 -4.18 -26.06
C LYS A 415 25.40 -3.33 -26.50
N ASP A 416 25.05 -3.37 -27.79
CA ASP A 416 24.03 -2.53 -28.41
C ASP A 416 22.67 -3.24 -28.51
N LEU A 417 22.62 -4.59 -28.42
CA LEU A 417 21.42 -5.42 -28.62
C LEU A 417 20.26 -5.02 -27.74
N THR A 418 20.52 -4.68 -26.47
CA THR A 418 19.48 -4.28 -25.52
C THR A 418 18.95 -2.87 -25.75
N ARG A 419 19.73 -2.02 -26.45
CA ARG A 419 19.49 -0.60 -26.60
C ARG A 419 18.95 -0.17 -27.94
N ILE A 420 19.05 -1.01 -28.98
CA ILE A 420 18.63 -0.65 -30.35
C ILE A 420 17.15 -0.29 -30.47
N PHE A 421 16.31 -0.69 -29.51
CA PHE A 421 14.90 -0.34 -29.44
C PHE A 421 14.64 0.94 -28.62
N GLU A 422 15.68 1.55 -28.02
CA GLU A 422 15.57 2.85 -27.37
C GLU A 422 15.38 3.95 -28.41
N ARG A 423 14.65 5.01 -28.05
CA ARG A 423 14.41 6.16 -28.94
C ARG A 423 15.73 6.89 -29.24
N PHE A 424 15.94 7.26 -30.51
CA PHE A 424 17.14 7.95 -31.01
C PHE A 424 18.45 7.17 -30.85
N TYR A 425 18.39 5.91 -30.43
CA TYR A 425 19.58 5.10 -30.32
C TYR A 425 20.16 4.76 -31.69
N LYS A 426 21.46 4.95 -31.85
CA LYS A 426 22.23 4.60 -33.05
C LYS A 426 23.54 3.93 -32.61
N ALA A 427 23.79 2.72 -33.07
CA ALA A 427 25.10 2.09 -32.89
C ALA A 427 26.19 2.94 -33.56
N ASP A 428 27.44 2.91 -33.07
CA ASP A 428 28.52 3.79 -33.53
C ASP A 428 28.73 3.74 -35.06
N ARG A 429 28.62 2.56 -35.67
CA ARG A 429 28.70 2.38 -37.14
C ARG A 429 27.53 2.97 -37.91
N ALA A 430 26.38 3.13 -37.28
CA ALA A 430 25.18 3.70 -37.89
C ALA A 430 25.14 5.24 -37.82
N ARG A 431 26.03 5.88 -37.08
CA ARG A 431 26.10 7.35 -36.96
C ARG A 431 26.40 8.06 -38.26
N SER A 432 27.20 7.44 -39.13
CA SER A 432 27.60 7.99 -40.44
C SER A 432 26.60 7.70 -41.55
N GLY A 433 25.63 6.80 -41.35
CA GLY A 433 24.76 6.30 -42.42
C GLY A 433 23.36 6.90 -42.47
N GLY A 434 23.05 7.99 -41.78
CA GLY A 434 21.71 8.58 -41.75
C GLY A 434 20.68 7.73 -41.00
N GLY A 435 19.52 8.28 -40.72
CA GLY A 435 18.40 7.65 -40.03
C GLY A 435 18.17 8.31 -38.66
N THR A 436 16.94 8.32 -38.20
CA THR A 436 16.45 9.07 -37.06
C THR A 436 16.67 8.37 -35.71
N GLY A 437 16.94 7.05 -35.74
CA GLY A 437 16.93 6.22 -34.51
C GLY A 437 15.56 6.00 -33.91
N LEU A 438 14.47 6.37 -34.63
CA LEU A 438 13.09 6.20 -34.18
C LEU A 438 12.42 4.94 -34.75
N GLY A 439 12.89 4.42 -35.90
CA GLY A 439 12.22 3.34 -36.61
C GLY A 439 12.02 2.08 -35.76
N LEU A 440 13.07 1.60 -35.07
CA LEU A 440 12.96 0.40 -34.22
C LEU A 440 12.13 0.62 -32.96
N SER A 441 12.17 1.80 -32.37
CA SER A 441 11.31 2.12 -31.22
C SER A 441 9.84 2.20 -31.62
N ILE A 442 9.52 2.73 -32.80
CA ILE A 442 8.17 2.71 -33.37
C ILE A 442 7.71 1.27 -33.64
N CYS A 443 8.57 0.42 -34.23
CA CYS A 443 8.26 -1.00 -34.42
C CYS A 443 7.91 -1.68 -33.09
N LYS A 444 8.69 -1.44 -32.05
CA LYS A 444 8.44 -1.98 -30.71
C LYS A 444 7.08 -1.54 -30.18
N HIS A 445 6.77 -0.27 -30.20
CA HIS A 445 5.48 0.23 -29.71
C HIS A 445 4.30 -0.31 -30.51
N MET A 446 4.45 -0.45 -31.86
CA MET A 446 3.40 -1.05 -32.70
C MET A 446 3.17 -2.51 -32.35
N VAL A 447 4.22 -3.31 -32.21
CA VAL A 447 4.14 -4.73 -31.85
C VAL A 447 3.59 -4.90 -30.44
N ASP A 448 4.04 -4.12 -29.47
CA ASP A 448 3.52 -4.12 -28.10
C ASP A 448 2.02 -3.80 -28.06
N ALA A 449 1.57 -2.82 -28.85
CA ALA A 449 0.15 -2.47 -28.98
C ALA A 449 -0.72 -3.59 -29.58
N HIS A 450 -0.10 -4.51 -30.32
CA HIS A 450 -0.74 -5.72 -30.86
C HIS A 450 -0.67 -6.92 -29.90
N GLY A 451 -0.15 -6.74 -28.67
CA GLY A 451 0.03 -7.82 -27.70
C GLY A 451 1.15 -8.78 -28.05
N GLY A 452 2.05 -8.37 -28.96
CA GLY A 452 3.21 -9.11 -29.41
C GLY A 452 4.48 -8.76 -28.65
N LYS A 453 5.61 -9.28 -29.15
CA LYS A 453 6.95 -9.00 -28.64
C LYS A 453 7.91 -8.87 -29.82
N ILE A 454 8.87 -7.93 -29.77
CA ILE A 454 9.94 -7.77 -30.76
C ILE A 454 11.29 -8.00 -30.10
N TRP A 455 12.20 -8.68 -30.81
CA TRP A 455 13.58 -8.92 -30.35
C TRP A 455 14.52 -9.10 -31.52
N VAL A 456 15.81 -9.21 -31.25
CA VAL A 456 16.87 -9.39 -32.25
C VAL A 456 17.88 -10.42 -31.78
N GLU A 457 18.40 -11.18 -32.72
CA GLU A 457 19.57 -12.05 -32.57
C GLU A 457 20.59 -11.61 -33.61
N SER A 458 21.78 -11.28 -33.19
CA SER A 458 22.80 -10.77 -34.13
C SER A 458 24.19 -11.00 -33.58
N GLU A 459 25.11 -11.28 -34.48
CA GLU A 459 26.52 -11.38 -34.22
C GLU A 459 27.26 -10.40 -35.14
N GLU A 460 28.24 -9.70 -34.62
CA GLU A 460 28.99 -8.69 -35.36
C GLU A 460 29.71 -9.32 -36.55
N ASN A 461 29.53 -8.79 -37.75
CA ASN A 461 29.98 -9.28 -39.06
C ASN A 461 29.40 -10.61 -39.53
N ALA A 462 28.35 -11.13 -38.90
CA ALA A 462 27.65 -12.35 -39.30
C ALA A 462 26.20 -12.11 -39.71
N GLY A 463 25.70 -10.87 -39.58
CA GLY A 463 24.35 -10.46 -39.91
C GLY A 463 23.43 -10.35 -38.70
N SER A 464 22.14 -10.07 -38.99
CA SER A 464 21.12 -9.92 -37.96
C SER A 464 19.86 -10.66 -38.30
N SER A 465 19.11 -11.10 -37.30
CA SER A 465 17.76 -11.63 -37.41
C SER A 465 16.85 -10.87 -36.47
N PHE A 466 15.94 -10.11 -37.01
CA PHE A 466 14.89 -9.44 -36.26
C PHE A 466 13.66 -10.30 -36.21
N PHE A 467 13.05 -10.39 -35.03
CA PHE A 467 11.85 -11.19 -34.81
C PHE A 467 10.77 -10.32 -34.20
N PHE A 468 9.53 -10.56 -34.57
CA PHE A 468 8.39 -10.07 -33.83
C PHE A 468 7.25 -11.09 -33.85
N SER A 469 6.45 -11.11 -32.79
CA SER A 469 5.33 -12.04 -32.63
C SER A 469 3.99 -11.32 -32.66
N LEU A 470 2.96 -11.99 -33.14
CA LEU A 470 1.57 -11.54 -33.09
C LEU A 470 0.68 -12.67 -32.55
N PRO A 471 -0.35 -12.37 -31.73
CA PRO A 471 -1.25 -13.38 -31.21
C PRO A 471 -2.10 -13.98 -32.32
N MET A 472 -2.25 -15.31 -32.30
CA MET A 472 -3.16 -16.01 -33.22
C MET A 472 -4.62 -15.69 -32.90
N VAL A 473 -5.47 -15.74 -33.88
CA VAL A 473 -6.92 -15.67 -33.68
C VAL A 473 -7.35 -16.91 -32.90
N ARG A 474 -7.97 -16.74 -31.73
CA ARG A 474 -8.57 -17.86 -31.02
C ARG A 474 -9.75 -18.42 -31.81
N ALA A 475 -9.83 -19.75 -31.94
CA ALA A 475 -10.90 -20.42 -32.67
C ALA A 475 -12.31 -20.16 -32.09
N ASP A 476 -12.42 -19.57 -30.90
CA ASP A 476 -13.67 -19.38 -30.15
C ASP A 476 -14.07 -17.89 -29.99
N ALA A 477 -13.62 -16.99 -30.84
CA ALA A 477 -14.00 -15.56 -30.77
C ALA A 477 -14.70 -15.09 -32.05
#